data_96b14dd6743f85325c58cdab70a66157
#
_entry.id   96b14dd6743f85325c58cdab70a66157
#
_cell.length_a   1.000
_cell.length_b   1.000
_cell.length_c   1.000
_cell.angle_alpha   90.00
_cell.angle_beta   90.00
_cell.angle_gamma   90.00
#
_symmetry.space_group_name_H-M   'P 1'
#
loop_
_entity.id
_entity.type
_entity.pdbx_description
1 polymer ?
#
loop_
_entity_poly.entity_id
_entity_poly.type
_entity_poly.pdbx_seq_one_letter_code
_entity_poly.pdbx_strand_id
1 'polypeptide(L)'
;MPVYMVERDLPGIQLEQLAAAQKAAIETSQKFTAEGKDVRYIRTTFVPGEAHCMCLFEAANPDLVKEVNETAQIPFTRVVEALDLTPQ
;
A
#
# COMPACT_ATOMS: atom_id res chain seq x y z
N MET A 1 -4.22 -14.85 -4.59
CA MET A 1 -2.94 -14.33 -4.06
C MET A 1 -3.13 -13.83 -2.64
N PRO A 2 -2.12 -13.95 -1.79
CA PRO A 2 -2.23 -13.41 -0.43
C PRO A 2 -2.35 -11.88 -0.41
N VAL A 3 -2.88 -11.39 0.71
CA VAL A 3 -3.03 -9.95 0.96
C VAL A 3 -1.97 -9.53 1.97
N TYR A 4 -1.41 -8.35 1.79
CA TYR A 4 -0.42 -7.77 2.68
C TYR A 4 -0.83 -6.39 3.13
N MET A 5 -0.59 -6.10 4.40
CA MET A 5 -0.82 -4.78 4.97
C MET A 5 0.51 -4.05 5.08
N VAL A 6 0.56 -2.84 4.55
CA VAL A 6 1.71 -1.95 4.66
C VAL A 6 1.37 -0.89 5.69
N GLU A 7 2.12 -0.85 6.78
CA GLU A 7 1.94 0.16 7.82
C GLU A 7 2.97 1.26 7.65
N ARG A 8 2.54 2.49 7.84
CA ARG A 8 3.43 3.65 7.80
C ARG A 8 2.93 4.75 8.70
N ASP A 9 3.85 5.51 9.26
CA ASP A 9 3.55 6.71 10.03
C ASP A 9 3.91 7.91 9.18
N LEU A 10 2.96 8.83 9.01
CA LEU A 10 3.08 9.97 8.12
C LEU A 10 2.79 11.26 8.88
N PRO A 11 3.62 11.62 9.88
CA PRO A 11 3.37 12.82 10.69
C PRO A 11 3.32 14.07 9.84
N GLY A 12 2.29 14.88 10.06
CA GLY A 12 2.12 16.14 9.34
C GLY A 12 1.61 16.02 7.92
N ILE A 13 1.27 14.81 7.45
CA ILE A 13 0.80 14.66 6.07
C ILE A 13 -0.56 15.33 5.88
N GLN A 14 -0.72 16.02 4.76
CA GLN A 14 -1.99 16.61 4.35
C GLN A 14 -2.76 15.61 3.50
N LEU A 15 -4.10 15.71 3.48
CA LEU A 15 -4.93 14.80 2.71
C LEU A 15 -4.57 14.80 1.21
N GLU A 16 -4.18 15.95 0.69
CA GLU A 16 -3.76 16.07 -0.71
C GLU A 16 -2.49 15.25 -0.97
N GLN A 17 -1.56 15.27 -0.02
CA GLN A 17 -0.32 14.50 -0.12
C GLN A 17 -0.60 13.01 0.00
N LEU A 18 -1.53 12.64 0.88
CA LEU A 18 -1.93 11.25 1.05
C LEU A 18 -2.61 10.73 -0.22
N ALA A 19 -3.47 11.54 -0.84
CA ALA A 19 -4.12 11.18 -2.11
C ALA A 19 -3.08 10.99 -3.23
N ALA A 20 -2.05 11.83 -3.26
CA ALA A 20 -0.97 11.72 -4.23
C ALA A 20 -0.16 10.43 -4.02
N ALA A 21 0.12 10.08 -2.76
CA ALA A 21 0.82 8.85 -2.42
C ALA A 21 -0.03 7.63 -2.83
N GLN A 22 -1.33 7.67 -2.59
CA GLN A 22 -2.24 6.61 -2.99
C GLN A 22 -2.23 6.43 -4.51
N LYS A 23 -2.29 7.52 -5.25
CA LYS A 23 -2.24 7.48 -6.70
C LYS A 23 -0.93 6.87 -7.20
N ALA A 24 0.19 7.25 -6.59
CA ALA A 24 1.50 6.70 -6.93
C ALA A 24 1.55 5.19 -6.68
N ALA A 25 0.97 4.72 -5.58
CA ALA A 25 0.92 3.29 -5.26
C ALA A 25 0.08 2.53 -6.30
N ILE A 26 -1.05 3.10 -6.70
CA ILE A 26 -1.93 2.50 -7.72
C ILE A 26 -1.21 2.40 -9.06
N GLU A 27 -0.63 3.50 -9.52
CA GLU A 27 0.04 3.55 -10.82
C GLU A 27 1.26 2.63 -10.86
N THR A 28 2.04 2.59 -9.78
CA THR A 28 3.21 1.71 -9.69
C THR A 28 2.78 0.25 -9.70
N SER A 29 1.70 -0.10 -8.99
CA SER A 29 1.16 -1.46 -8.99
C SER A 29 0.72 -1.88 -10.39
N GLN A 30 0.06 -0.99 -11.12
CA GLN A 30 -0.38 -1.26 -12.49
C GLN A 30 0.81 -1.48 -13.42
N LYS A 31 1.86 -0.70 -13.25
CA LYS A 31 3.08 -0.83 -14.04
C LYS A 31 3.77 -2.17 -13.78
N PHE A 32 3.88 -2.56 -12.51
CA PHE A 32 4.47 -3.85 -12.14
C PHE A 32 3.68 -5.00 -12.74
N THR A 33 2.35 -4.94 -12.65
CA THR A 33 1.48 -5.98 -13.21
C THR A 33 1.65 -6.08 -14.71
N ALA A 34 1.76 -4.94 -15.40
CA ALA A 34 1.99 -4.91 -16.85
C ALA A 34 3.34 -5.53 -17.23
N GLU A 35 4.31 -5.54 -16.31
CA GLU A 35 5.63 -6.13 -16.51
C GLU A 35 5.71 -7.60 -16.07
N GLY A 36 4.58 -8.18 -15.69
CA GLY A 36 4.52 -9.60 -15.28
C GLY A 36 4.67 -9.82 -13.78
N LYS A 37 4.75 -8.76 -12.99
CA LYS A 37 4.86 -8.83 -11.53
C LYS A 37 3.52 -8.46 -10.93
N ASP A 38 2.63 -9.44 -10.79
CA ASP A 38 1.26 -9.19 -10.34
C ASP A 38 1.20 -8.65 -8.92
N VAL A 39 0.74 -7.41 -8.81
CA VAL A 39 0.47 -6.76 -7.53
C VAL A 39 -0.71 -5.81 -7.73
N ARG A 40 -1.64 -5.80 -6.78
CA ARG A 40 -2.84 -4.98 -6.86
C ARG A 40 -3.02 -4.19 -5.56
N TYR A 41 -3.16 -2.87 -5.70
CA TYR A 41 -3.55 -2.01 -4.59
C TYR A 41 -5.04 -2.22 -4.31
N ILE A 42 -5.39 -2.39 -3.03
CA ILE A 42 -6.79 -2.62 -2.62
C ILE A 42 -7.40 -1.34 -2.05
N ARG A 43 -6.88 -0.86 -0.92
CA ARG A 43 -7.41 0.34 -0.26
C ARG A 43 -6.46 0.82 0.82
N THR A 44 -6.73 2.01 1.33
CA THR A 44 -5.99 2.63 2.43
C THR A 44 -6.95 2.99 3.54
N THR A 45 -6.55 2.73 4.79
CA THR A 45 -7.21 3.24 5.99
C THR A 45 -6.23 4.20 6.66
N PHE A 46 -6.68 5.41 6.95
CA PHE A 46 -5.85 6.43 7.59
C PHE A 46 -6.48 6.88 8.91
N VAL A 47 -5.66 6.91 9.96
CA VAL A 47 -6.08 7.38 11.27
C VAL A 47 -5.48 8.77 11.49
N PRO A 48 -6.26 9.84 11.25
CA PRO A 48 -5.68 11.20 11.26
C PRO A 48 -5.16 11.64 12.62
N GLY A 49 -5.78 11.19 13.71
CA GLY A 49 -5.31 11.56 15.06
C GLY A 49 -3.95 10.98 15.41
N GLU A 50 -3.50 9.94 14.72
CA GLU A 50 -2.23 9.27 14.97
C GLU A 50 -1.29 9.37 13.79
N ALA A 51 -1.72 9.98 12.69
CA ALA A 51 -0.99 10.02 11.42
C ALA A 51 -0.54 8.61 10.97
N HIS A 52 -1.33 7.60 11.32
CA HIS A 52 -1.04 6.20 11.02
C HIS A 52 -1.83 5.73 9.81
N CYS A 53 -1.13 5.09 8.89
CA CYS A 53 -1.71 4.68 7.61
C CYS A 53 -1.49 3.19 7.40
N MET A 54 -2.54 2.52 6.92
CA MET A 54 -2.49 1.10 6.60
C MET A 54 -3.03 0.91 5.18
N CYS A 55 -2.18 0.39 4.29
CA CYS A 55 -2.57 0.11 2.91
C CYS A 55 -2.63 -1.38 2.69
N LEU A 56 -3.61 -1.86 1.95
CA LEU A 56 -3.72 -3.27 1.60
C LEU A 56 -3.36 -3.48 0.14
N PHE A 57 -2.53 -4.50 -0.09
CA PHE A 57 -2.13 -4.93 -1.43
C PHE A 57 -2.32 -6.44 -1.56
N GLU A 58 -2.62 -6.88 -2.77
CA GLU A 58 -2.66 -8.29 -3.10
C GLU A 58 -1.47 -8.58 -4.01
N ALA A 59 -0.65 -9.58 -3.65
CA ALA A 59 0.56 -9.90 -4.40
C ALA A 59 1.01 -11.33 -4.11
N ALA A 60 1.92 -11.84 -4.91
CA ALA A 60 2.44 -13.20 -4.76
C ALA A 60 3.31 -13.37 -3.52
N ASN A 61 4.01 -12.30 -3.11
CA ASN A 61 4.91 -12.34 -1.96
C ASN A 61 5.11 -10.93 -1.39
N PRO A 62 5.60 -10.82 -0.14
CA PRO A 62 5.75 -9.51 0.50
C PRO A 62 6.86 -8.64 -0.12
N ASP A 63 7.88 -9.25 -0.71
CA ASP A 63 8.98 -8.50 -1.33
C ASP A 63 8.46 -7.65 -2.48
N LEU A 64 7.51 -8.17 -3.24
CA LEU A 64 6.90 -7.44 -4.35
C LEU A 64 6.16 -6.20 -3.87
N VAL A 65 5.45 -6.32 -2.73
CA VAL A 65 4.77 -5.18 -2.11
C VAL A 65 5.78 -4.14 -1.65
N LYS A 66 6.90 -4.57 -1.06
CA LYS A 66 7.97 -3.66 -0.65
C LYS A 66 8.55 -2.93 -1.86
N GLU A 67 8.82 -3.64 -2.95
CA GLU A 67 9.36 -3.05 -4.18
C GLU A 67 8.43 -1.97 -4.74
N VAL A 68 7.12 -2.21 -4.74
CA VAL A 68 6.15 -1.22 -5.22
C VAL A 68 6.24 0.06 -4.39
N ASN A 69 6.27 -0.07 -3.07
CA ASN A 69 6.31 1.09 -2.19
C ASN A 69 7.64 1.82 -2.28
N GLU A 70 8.74 1.09 -2.41
CA GLU A 70 10.06 1.69 -2.61
C GLU A 70 10.16 2.44 -3.95
N THR A 71 9.64 1.83 -5.00
CA THR A 71 9.63 2.44 -6.34
C THR A 71 8.77 3.70 -6.36
N ALA A 72 7.62 3.67 -5.66
CA ALA A 72 6.73 4.82 -5.55
C ALA A 72 7.26 5.86 -4.56
N GLN A 73 8.37 5.56 -3.86
CA GLN A 73 9.01 6.45 -2.88
C GLN A 73 8.08 6.80 -1.72
N ILE A 74 7.30 5.81 -1.26
CA ILE A 74 6.41 5.98 -0.12
C ILE A 74 7.03 5.26 1.07
N PRO A 75 7.34 5.97 2.17
CA PRO A 75 7.95 5.33 3.34
C PRO A 75 6.98 4.37 4.02
N PHE A 76 7.51 3.31 4.61
CA PHE A 76 6.71 2.36 5.37
C PHE A 76 7.54 1.77 6.51
N THR A 77 6.85 1.32 7.56
CA THR A 77 7.51 0.71 8.72
C THR A 77 7.58 -0.80 8.61
N ARG A 78 6.53 -1.43 8.07
CA ARG A 78 6.53 -2.88 7.90
C ARG A 78 5.48 -3.32 6.87
N VAL A 79 5.69 -4.54 6.36
CA VAL A 79 4.74 -5.24 5.50
C VAL A 79 4.46 -6.58 6.16
N VAL A 80 3.19 -6.88 6.42
CA VAL A 80 2.77 -8.13 7.06
C VAL A 80 1.62 -8.76 6.29
N GLU A 81 1.54 -10.08 6.33
CA GLU A 81 0.42 -10.77 5.71
C GLU A 81 -0.85 -10.47 6.52
N ALA A 82 -1.96 -10.28 5.81
CA ALA A 82 -3.23 -9.90 6.39
C ALA A 82 -4.38 -10.58 5.67
N LEU A 83 -5.57 -10.48 6.23
CA LEU A 83 -6.79 -10.92 5.59
C LEU A 83 -7.70 -9.71 5.41
N ASP A 84 -8.23 -9.54 4.22
CA ASP A 84 -9.19 -8.48 3.94
C ASP A 84 -10.58 -9.10 3.99
N LEU A 85 -11.16 -9.10 5.19
CA LEU A 85 -12.43 -9.75 5.44
C LEU A 85 -13.58 -8.80 5.12
N THR A 86 -14.45 -9.23 4.22
CA THR A 86 -15.65 -8.45 3.87
C THR A 86 -16.86 -9.00 4.64
N PRO A 87 -17.86 -8.15 4.93
CA PRO A 87 -19.09 -8.63 5.58
C PRO A 87 -19.80 -9.67 4.72
N GLN A 88 -20.37 -10.66 5.39
CA GLN A 88 -21.13 -11.71 4.73
C GLN A 88 -22.62 -11.45 4.84
#